data_287b7d17c3e1aa24a0ee79b7576bd31c
#
_entry.id   287b7d17c3e1aa24a0ee79b7576bd31c
#
_cell.length_a   1.000
_cell.length_b   1.000
_cell.length_c   1.000
_cell.angle_alpha   90.00
_cell.angle_beta   90.00
_cell.angle_gamma   90.00
#
_symmetry.space_group_name_H-M   'P 1'
#
loop_
_entity.id
_entity.type
_entity.pdbx_description
1 polymer ?
#
loop_
_entity_poly.entity_id
_entity_poly.type
_entity_poly.pdbx_seq_one_letter_code
_entity_poly.pdbx_strand_id
1 'polypeptide(L)'
;MRARHLKLSRPCLSLLIILSVCITGGAAWSAESKTPVHAVDAVGMTVSNMDKSVDFYSKVLDFQKISDSEVLGDDYEHLQGIFGLRMRVVRMRLGEETIELTEYLTPKGRPFPGDTRSNDRWFQHIAIVVSDMDKAFERLRNNKVRYASTAPQTLPAWNKGAAGIRAFYFRDPDGHFLEIIYFPAGKGNPKWQGNHDKLFLGIDHTAIVVDDTEESLKFYKDELGMKIAGRSLNYGTEQEHLNNVFGAVLRITSLKSQEGPGIEFLDYLAPGDGRPAPADEKANDIMHWQTTLETDDTTGLAESLRADGYSVISTGAIGVPGGELGFKNGFLVRDPDGHVMQIIEK
;
A
#
# COMPACT_ATOMS: atom_id res chain seq x y z
N MET A 1 -16.04 -90.37 -24.15
CA MET A 1 -17.13 -90.93 -23.32
C MET A 1 -17.97 -89.77 -22.86
N ARG A 2 -19.19 -89.69 -23.36
CA ARG A 2 -20.49 -89.64 -22.71
C ARG A 2 -20.58 -88.58 -21.57
N ALA A 3 -21.60 -87.71 -21.44
CA ALA A 3 -22.90 -87.56 -22.07
C ALA A 3 -23.44 -86.15 -21.62
N ARG A 4 -24.08 -85.47 -22.52
CA ARG A 4 -25.40 -84.85 -22.50
C ARG A 4 -26.12 -84.75 -21.11
N HIS A 5 -26.63 -83.57 -20.79
CA HIS A 5 -28.06 -83.41 -20.68
C HIS A 5 -28.49 -81.90 -20.68
N LEU A 6 -29.47 -81.65 -21.55
CA LEU A 6 -30.34 -80.50 -21.66
C LEU A 6 -31.19 -80.30 -20.35
N LYS A 7 -31.58 -79.08 -20.02
CA LYS A 7 -32.99 -78.64 -19.87
C LYS A 7 -33.12 -77.21 -19.41
N LEU A 8 -33.76 -76.46 -20.19
CA LEU A 8 -35.04 -75.74 -20.06
C LEU A 8 -35.07 -74.43 -19.26
N SER A 9 -35.39 -73.47 -20.00
CA SER A 9 -35.93 -72.13 -19.85
C SER A 9 -37.01 -71.94 -18.81
N ARG A 10 -36.93 -70.76 -18.10
CA ARG A 10 -38.08 -69.95 -17.71
C ARG A 10 -37.72 -68.47 -17.75
N PRO A 11 -38.59 -67.60 -18.29
CA PRO A 11 -38.33 -66.18 -18.33
C PRO A 11 -38.70 -65.53 -16.99
N CYS A 12 -37.76 -64.74 -16.41
CA CYS A 12 -38.05 -63.88 -15.27
C CYS A 12 -38.26 -62.46 -15.79
N LEU A 13 -39.41 -61.96 -15.50
CA LEU A 13 -39.95 -60.65 -15.81
C LEU A 13 -39.12 -59.58 -15.06
N SER A 14 -38.30 -58.82 -15.78
CA SER A 14 -37.51 -57.73 -15.18
C SER A 14 -38.36 -56.46 -15.11
N LEU A 15 -38.77 -56.11 -13.90
CA LEU A 15 -39.42 -54.85 -13.58
C LEU A 15 -38.42 -53.70 -13.71
N LEU A 16 -38.57 -52.89 -14.73
CA LEU A 16 -37.75 -51.67 -14.92
C LEU A 16 -38.29 -50.58 -14.01
N ILE A 17 -37.59 -50.34 -12.89
CA ILE A 17 -37.83 -49.17 -12.03
C ILE A 17 -37.08 -48.00 -12.68
N ILE A 18 -37.80 -47.09 -13.34
CA ILE A 18 -37.26 -45.80 -13.80
C ILE A 18 -37.14 -44.92 -12.61
N LEU A 19 -35.89 -44.78 -12.09
CA LEU A 19 -35.55 -43.79 -11.08
C LEU A 19 -35.43 -42.42 -11.78
N SER A 20 -36.51 -41.58 -11.67
CA SER A 20 -36.46 -40.19 -12.13
C SER A 20 -35.57 -39.39 -11.18
N VAL A 21 -34.31 -39.17 -11.54
CA VAL A 21 -33.41 -38.24 -10.87
C VAL A 21 -33.79 -36.83 -11.32
N CYS A 22 -34.58 -36.12 -10.49
CA CYS A 22 -34.74 -34.67 -10.61
C CYS A 22 -33.41 -33.99 -10.31
N ILE A 23 -32.63 -33.69 -11.34
CA ILE A 23 -31.48 -32.79 -11.23
C ILE A 23 -32.09 -31.37 -11.10
N THR A 24 -32.28 -30.93 -9.87
CA THR A 24 -32.46 -29.50 -9.59
C THR A 24 -31.11 -28.82 -9.84
N GLY A 25 -30.97 -28.30 -11.05
CA GLY A 25 -29.86 -27.40 -11.37
C GLY A 25 -29.97 -26.15 -10.52
N GLY A 26 -29.32 -26.17 -9.36
CA GLY A 26 -29.02 -24.95 -8.61
C GLY A 26 -28.08 -24.14 -9.49
N ALA A 27 -28.60 -23.07 -10.11
CA ALA A 27 -27.76 -22.04 -10.65
C ALA A 27 -26.92 -21.51 -9.47
N ALA A 28 -25.65 -21.92 -9.40
CA ALA A 28 -24.68 -21.22 -8.59
C ALA A 28 -24.58 -19.82 -9.18
N TRP A 29 -25.30 -18.87 -8.59
CA TRP A 29 -24.97 -17.47 -8.77
C TRP A 29 -23.54 -17.32 -8.26
N SER A 30 -22.60 -17.17 -9.18
CA SER A 30 -21.32 -16.60 -8.84
C SER A 30 -21.64 -15.18 -8.35
N ALA A 31 -21.65 -14.99 -7.05
CA ALA A 31 -21.60 -13.67 -6.49
C ALA A 31 -20.35 -13.03 -7.10
N GLU A 32 -20.55 -12.00 -7.90
CA GLU A 32 -19.46 -11.12 -8.32
C GLU A 32 -18.78 -10.68 -7.01
N SER A 33 -17.56 -11.15 -6.79
CA SER A 33 -16.79 -10.82 -5.58
C SER A 33 -16.66 -9.30 -5.56
N LYS A 34 -17.46 -8.63 -4.72
CA LYS A 34 -17.28 -7.20 -4.45
C LYS A 34 -15.82 -7.03 -4.02
N THR A 35 -15.07 -6.21 -4.73
CA THR A 35 -13.72 -5.87 -4.34
C THR A 35 -13.80 -5.12 -3.00
N PRO A 36 -13.26 -5.66 -1.89
CA PRO A 36 -13.42 -5.04 -0.58
C PRO A 36 -12.94 -3.59 -0.54
N VAL A 37 -11.86 -3.26 -1.27
CA VAL A 37 -11.38 -1.89 -1.43
C VAL A 37 -11.39 -1.49 -2.90
N HIS A 38 -11.81 -0.25 -3.19
CA HIS A 38 -11.95 0.25 -4.56
C HIS A 38 -11.01 1.42 -4.87
N ALA A 39 -10.46 2.13 -3.87
CA ALA A 39 -9.54 3.24 -4.08
C ALA A 39 -8.41 3.28 -3.03
N VAL A 40 -7.28 3.86 -3.42
CA VAL A 40 -6.24 4.37 -2.52
C VAL A 40 -6.43 5.88 -2.44
N ASP A 41 -6.99 6.37 -1.33
CA ASP A 41 -7.39 7.78 -1.15
C ASP A 41 -6.21 8.69 -0.80
N ALA A 42 -5.35 8.23 0.09
CA ALA A 42 -4.20 9.01 0.56
C ALA A 42 -3.09 8.13 1.12
N VAL A 43 -1.88 8.69 1.20
CA VAL A 43 -0.78 8.10 1.99
C VAL A 43 -0.47 9.03 3.16
N GLY A 44 -0.64 8.53 4.38
CA GLY A 44 -0.51 9.29 5.62
C GLY A 44 0.87 9.12 6.26
N MET A 45 1.34 10.19 6.92
CA MET A 45 2.59 10.22 7.67
C MET A 45 2.41 11.00 8.97
N THR A 46 2.94 10.48 10.06
CA THR A 46 2.99 11.22 11.34
C THR A 46 4.20 12.15 11.37
N VAL A 47 3.96 13.43 11.59
CA VAL A 47 4.99 14.48 11.55
C VAL A 47 5.23 15.11 12.92
N SER A 48 6.45 15.58 13.18
CA SER A 48 6.82 16.19 14.45
C SER A 48 6.37 17.65 14.60
N ASN A 49 6.25 18.36 13.46
CA ASN A 49 5.86 19.76 13.38
C ASN A 49 5.16 20.03 12.05
N MET A 50 3.84 20.26 12.12
CA MET A 50 2.98 20.43 10.96
C MET A 50 3.40 21.59 10.06
N ASP A 51 3.71 22.75 10.65
CA ASP A 51 4.01 23.95 9.85
C ASP A 51 5.31 23.75 9.05
N LYS A 52 6.32 23.11 9.66
CA LYS A 52 7.57 22.78 8.98
C LYS A 52 7.36 21.76 7.86
N SER A 53 6.51 20.76 8.06
CA SER A 53 6.21 19.73 7.04
C SER A 53 5.39 20.35 5.91
N VAL A 54 4.34 21.10 6.19
CA VAL A 54 3.55 21.82 5.17
C VAL A 54 4.44 22.75 4.34
N ASP A 55 5.35 23.49 4.97
CA ASP A 55 6.31 24.35 4.28
C ASP A 55 7.22 23.54 3.33
N PHE A 56 7.74 22.40 3.78
CA PHE A 56 8.58 21.54 2.98
C PHE A 56 7.80 20.98 1.76
N TYR A 57 6.67 20.33 2.00
CA TYR A 57 5.88 19.72 0.93
C TYR A 57 5.36 20.78 -0.08
N SER A 58 5.01 21.97 0.38
CA SER A 58 4.54 23.04 -0.51
C SER A 58 5.66 23.72 -1.30
N LYS A 59 6.76 24.09 -0.64
CA LYS A 59 7.82 24.94 -1.26
C LYS A 59 8.84 24.12 -2.04
N VAL A 60 9.09 22.88 -1.63
CA VAL A 60 10.10 22.02 -2.27
C VAL A 60 9.48 21.10 -3.31
N LEU A 61 8.28 20.56 -3.04
CA LEU A 61 7.65 19.50 -3.83
C LEU A 61 6.34 19.91 -4.52
N ASP A 62 5.97 21.20 -4.45
CA ASP A 62 4.79 21.79 -5.11
C ASP A 62 3.42 21.23 -4.67
N PHE A 63 3.33 20.55 -3.50
CA PHE A 63 2.05 20.12 -2.94
C PHE A 63 1.19 21.31 -2.52
N GLN A 64 -0.12 21.18 -2.68
CA GLN A 64 -1.11 22.18 -2.30
C GLN A 64 -1.91 21.71 -1.10
N LYS A 65 -1.96 22.52 -0.03
CA LYS A 65 -2.80 22.24 1.14
C LYS A 65 -4.27 22.33 0.76
N ILE A 66 -5.07 21.27 1.03
CA ILE A 66 -6.49 21.20 0.71
C ILE A 66 -7.39 21.18 1.95
N SER A 67 -6.89 20.73 3.10
CA SER A 67 -7.59 20.83 4.39
C SER A 67 -6.61 20.99 5.54
N ASP A 68 -7.10 21.45 6.69
CA ASP A 68 -6.31 21.63 7.91
C ASP A 68 -7.29 21.60 9.09
N SER A 69 -7.34 20.49 9.81
CA SER A 69 -8.30 20.22 10.87
C SER A 69 -7.57 19.81 12.15
N GLU A 70 -8.11 20.20 13.29
CA GLU A 70 -7.67 19.74 14.60
C GLU A 70 -8.79 18.95 15.25
N VAL A 71 -8.50 17.74 15.70
CA VAL A 71 -9.48 16.80 16.24
C VAL A 71 -9.03 16.21 17.57
N LEU A 72 -10.00 15.86 18.41
CA LEU A 72 -9.84 15.24 19.72
C LEU A 72 -11.14 14.52 20.11
N GLY A 73 -11.06 13.64 21.09
CA GLY A 73 -12.22 12.92 21.64
C GLY A 73 -12.17 11.42 21.42
N ASP A 74 -13.07 10.73 22.11
CA ASP A 74 -13.06 9.26 22.25
C ASP A 74 -13.12 8.52 20.92
N ASP A 75 -13.86 9.00 19.94
CA ASP A 75 -13.95 8.34 18.63
C ASP A 75 -12.59 8.34 17.91
N TYR A 76 -11.86 9.45 17.97
CA TYR A 76 -10.51 9.52 17.39
C TYR A 76 -9.49 8.68 18.19
N GLU A 77 -9.65 8.62 19.53
CA GLU A 77 -8.84 7.76 20.39
C GLU A 77 -9.04 6.26 20.03
N HIS A 78 -10.29 5.87 19.85
CA HIS A 78 -10.64 4.49 19.44
C HIS A 78 -10.20 4.18 18.01
N LEU A 79 -10.25 5.17 17.10
CA LEU A 79 -9.76 5.01 15.73
C LEU A 79 -8.25 4.79 15.70
N GLN A 80 -7.49 5.65 16.37
CA GLN A 80 -6.03 5.66 16.32
C GLN A 80 -5.36 4.74 17.35
N GLY A 81 -6.13 4.21 18.32
CA GLY A 81 -5.59 3.42 19.43
C GLY A 81 -4.69 4.24 20.37
N ILE A 82 -4.91 5.55 20.48
CA ILE A 82 -4.11 6.46 21.28
C ILE A 82 -5.01 7.20 22.29
N PHE A 83 -4.82 6.90 23.57
CA PHE A 83 -5.59 7.53 24.65
C PHE A 83 -5.17 8.99 24.88
N GLY A 84 -6.15 9.87 25.07
CA GLY A 84 -5.95 11.31 25.35
C GLY A 84 -5.40 12.09 24.15
N LEU A 85 -5.67 11.62 22.92
CA LEU A 85 -5.14 12.29 21.74
C LEU A 85 -5.79 13.63 21.47
N ARG A 86 -4.95 14.54 21.00
CA ARG A 86 -5.31 15.73 20.24
C ARG A 86 -4.36 15.80 19.06
N MET A 87 -4.88 15.79 17.85
CA MET A 87 -4.06 15.78 16.64
C MET A 87 -4.53 16.82 15.63
N ARG A 88 -3.56 17.37 14.87
CA ARG A 88 -3.81 18.20 13.70
C ARG A 88 -3.54 17.37 12.46
N VAL A 89 -4.49 17.36 11.55
CA VAL A 89 -4.45 16.63 10.30
C VAL A 89 -4.51 17.60 9.13
N VAL A 90 -3.52 17.53 8.25
CA VAL A 90 -3.44 18.38 7.05
C VAL A 90 -3.37 17.47 5.81
N ARG A 91 -4.33 17.62 4.93
CA ARG A 91 -4.28 16.95 3.63
C ARG A 91 -3.66 17.86 2.58
N MET A 92 -2.74 17.31 1.79
CA MET A 92 -2.04 18.02 0.74
C MET A 92 -2.11 17.23 -0.56
N ARG A 93 -2.30 17.91 -1.68
CA ARG A 93 -2.49 17.31 -3.00
C ARG A 93 -1.38 17.68 -3.97
N LEU A 94 -0.92 16.69 -4.74
CA LEU A 94 -0.06 16.89 -5.90
C LEU A 94 -0.67 16.14 -7.09
N GLY A 95 -1.00 16.87 -8.17
CA GLY A 95 -1.77 16.29 -9.26
C GLY A 95 -3.16 15.85 -8.80
N GLU A 96 -3.43 14.58 -8.91
CA GLU A 96 -4.69 13.96 -8.46
C GLU A 96 -4.56 13.26 -7.10
N GLU A 97 -3.33 12.99 -6.64
CA GLU A 97 -3.03 12.20 -5.46
C GLU A 97 -2.87 13.06 -4.20
N THR A 98 -3.19 12.46 -3.06
CA THR A 98 -3.22 13.13 -1.76
C THR A 98 -2.25 12.45 -0.79
N ILE A 99 -1.57 13.27 0.00
CA ILE A 99 -0.93 12.84 1.25
C ILE A 99 -1.67 13.42 2.45
N GLU A 100 -1.60 12.73 3.58
CA GLU A 100 -2.16 13.16 4.85
C GLU A 100 -1.07 13.28 5.90
N LEU A 101 -0.83 14.48 6.40
CA LEU A 101 0.13 14.74 7.46
C LEU A 101 -0.62 14.80 8.78
N THR A 102 -0.18 14.02 9.79
CA THR A 102 -0.79 14.01 11.12
C THR A 102 0.23 14.42 12.16
N GLU A 103 0.00 15.52 12.88
CA GLU A 103 0.76 15.90 14.05
C GLU A 103 -0.02 15.59 15.32
N TYR A 104 0.45 14.65 16.14
CA TYR A 104 -0.08 14.44 17.47
C TYR A 104 0.40 15.56 18.40
N LEU A 105 -0.50 16.49 18.75
CA LEU A 105 -0.21 17.57 19.67
C LEU A 105 -0.02 17.02 21.09
N THR A 106 -0.81 15.98 21.44
CA THR A 106 -0.68 15.16 22.64
C THR A 106 -1.33 13.80 22.44
N PRO A 107 -0.79 12.69 23.01
CA PRO A 107 0.60 12.57 23.45
C PRO A 107 1.56 12.55 22.25
N LYS A 108 2.75 13.11 22.42
CA LYS A 108 3.82 12.99 21.42
C LYS A 108 4.35 11.56 21.40
N GLY A 109 4.68 11.05 20.21
CA GLY A 109 5.30 9.75 20.03
C GLY A 109 6.84 9.80 19.95
N ARG A 110 7.43 8.67 19.63
CA ARG A 110 8.88 8.50 19.50
C ARG A 110 9.40 9.17 18.21
N PRO A 111 10.64 9.68 18.22
CA PRO A 111 11.26 10.23 17.02
C PRO A 111 11.51 9.12 15.98
N PHE A 112 11.66 9.53 14.72
CA PHE A 112 12.05 8.62 13.63
C PHE A 112 13.44 8.00 13.93
N PRO A 113 13.61 6.67 13.82
CA PRO A 113 14.90 6.04 14.07
C PRO A 113 15.97 6.53 13.07
N GLY A 114 17.02 7.17 13.59
CA GLY A 114 18.03 7.83 12.76
C GLY A 114 18.89 6.87 11.91
N ASP A 115 18.94 5.59 12.28
CA ASP A 115 19.68 4.51 11.64
C ASP A 115 18.83 3.64 10.70
N THR A 116 17.62 4.07 10.37
CA THR A 116 16.74 3.34 9.44
C THR A 116 17.38 3.19 8.07
N ARG A 117 17.36 1.95 7.55
CA ARG A 117 17.84 1.55 6.23
C ARG A 117 16.67 1.28 5.30
N SER A 118 16.91 1.32 3.98
CA SER A 118 15.86 1.09 2.99
C SER A 118 15.40 -0.37 2.90
N ASN A 119 16.07 -1.31 3.56
CA ASN A 119 15.67 -2.71 3.66
C ASN A 119 15.06 -3.08 5.02
N ASP A 120 14.92 -2.14 5.97
CA ASP A 120 14.16 -2.39 7.19
C ASP A 120 12.66 -2.57 6.86
N ARG A 121 11.95 -3.49 7.52
CA ARG A 121 10.56 -3.85 7.17
C ARG A 121 9.54 -2.76 7.48
N TRP A 122 9.88 -1.74 8.24
CA TRP A 122 9.04 -0.54 8.40
C TRP A 122 9.32 0.55 7.35
N PHE A 123 10.23 0.26 6.39
CA PHE A 123 10.51 1.22 5.34
C PHE A 123 9.28 1.40 4.45
N GLN A 124 8.91 2.65 4.28
CA GLN A 124 7.89 3.07 3.33
C GLN A 124 8.33 4.36 2.65
N HIS A 125 7.93 4.54 1.39
CA HIS A 125 8.07 5.80 0.67
C HIS A 125 6.87 6.07 -0.23
N ILE A 126 6.74 7.32 -0.70
CA ILE A 126 5.91 7.70 -1.85
C ILE A 126 6.82 8.03 -3.02
N ALA A 127 6.45 7.58 -4.23
CA ALA A 127 7.15 7.84 -5.47
C ALA A 127 6.50 9.02 -6.21
N ILE A 128 7.15 10.18 -6.13
CA ILE A 128 6.71 11.44 -6.71
C ILE A 128 7.23 11.54 -8.14
N VAL A 129 6.31 11.58 -9.11
CA VAL A 129 6.67 11.63 -10.53
C VAL A 129 7.15 13.03 -10.90
N VAL A 130 8.26 13.07 -11.63
CA VAL A 130 8.84 14.31 -12.14
C VAL A 130 8.92 14.33 -13.67
N SER A 131 8.70 15.49 -14.27
CA SER A 131 8.85 15.69 -15.73
C SER A 131 10.31 15.80 -16.18
N ASP A 132 11.22 16.12 -15.25
CA ASP A 132 12.65 16.28 -15.51
C ASP A 132 13.44 15.92 -14.25
N MET A 133 14.14 14.77 -14.27
CA MET A 133 14.89 14.27 -13.13
C MET A 133 16.03 15.20 -12.72
N ASP A 134 16.72 15.80 -13.68
CA ASP A 134 17.90 16.63 -13.38
C ASP A 134 17.49 17.94 -12.70
N LYS A 135 16.42 18.58 -13.19
CA LYS A 135 15.85 19.78 -12.54
C LYS A 135 15.26 19.48 -11.17
N ALA A 136 14.58 18.35 -11.02
CA ALA A 136 14.02 17.95 -9.73
C ALA A 136 15.14 17.68 -8.70
N PHE A 137 16.18 16.93 -9.09
CA PHE A 137 17.34 16.70 -8.25
C PHE A 137 18.07 17.99 -7.87
N GLU A 138 18.25 18.93 -8.82
CA GLU A 138 18.83 20.25 -8.55
C GLU A 138 17.99 21.02 -7.52
N ARG A 139 16.65 21.03 -7.66
CA ARG A 139 15.75 21.66 -6.66
C ARG A 139 15.93 21.06 -5.28
N LEU A 140 15.97 19.72 -5.15
CA LEU A 140 16.18 19.03 -3.89
C LEU A 140 17.55 19.39 -3.28
N ARG A 141 18.60 19.42 -4.09
CA ARG A 141 19.95 19.81 -3.66
C ARG A 141 20.02 21.26 -3.16
N ASN A 142 19.38 22.19 -3.87
CA ASN A 142 19.33 23.61 -3.48
C ASN A 142 18.58 23.81 -2.15
N ASN A 143 17.60 22.95 -1.86
CA ASN A 143 16.87 22.91 -0.59
C ASN A 143 17.54 22.05 0.48
N LYS A 144 18.76 21.52 0.22
CA LYS A 144 19.60 20.77 1.18
C LYS A 144 18.89 19.57 1.79
N VAL A 145 18.07 18.84 1.01
CA VAL A 145 17.44 17.62 1.49
C VAL A 145 18.49 16.56 1.84
N ARG A 146 18.18 15.68 2.81
CA ARG A 146 19.05 14.56 3.14
C ARG A 146 18.87 13.46 2.07
N TYR A 147 19.97 13.01 1.48
CA TYR A 147 19.98 11.92 0.52
C TYR A 147 19.83 10.58 1.24
N ALA A 148 19.07 9.67 0.63
CA ALA A 148 19.06 8.25 0.97
C ALA A 148 19.78 7.45 -0.13
N SER A 149 19.53 7.75 -1.41
CA SER A 149 20.36 7.26 -2.53
C SER A 149 21.72 7.98 -2.59
N THR A 150 22.69 7.36 -3.23
CA THR A 150 24.00 7.99 -3.47
C THR A 150 23.92 9.13 -4.49
N ALA A 151 23.07 8.97 -5.52
CA ALA A 151 22.74 9.93 -6.58
C ALA A 151 21.49 9.42 -7.33
N PRO A 152 20.88 10.20 -8.25
CA PRO A 152 19.87 9.68 -9.16
C PRO A 152 20.43 8.51 -9.97
N GLN A 153 19.69 7.38 -9.97
CA GLN A 153 20.05 6.18 -10.69
C GLN A 153 19.19 6.04 -11.94
N THR A 154 19.76 5.45 -13.00
CA THR A 154 19.01 5.08 -14.21
C THR A 154 18.98 3.56 -14.27
N LEU A 155 17.79 2.96 -14.21
CA LEU A 155 17.66 1.51 -14.22
C LEU A 155 18.13 0.91 -15.54
N PRO A 156 18.89 -0.20 -15.50
CA PRO A 156 19.65 -0.72 -16.64
C PRO A 156 18.77 -1.35 -17.72
N ALA A 157 19.28 -1.36 -18.96
CA ALA A 157 18.56 -1.84 -20.14
C ALA A 157 18.18 -3.33 -20.08
N TRP A 158 18.90 -4.15 -19.31
CA TRP A 158 18.58 -5.58 -19.16
C TRP A 158 17.29 -5.80 -18.37
N ASN A 159 16.93 -4.90 -17.45
CA ASN A 159 15.66 -4.94 -16.75
C ASN A 159 14.55 -4.35 -17.64
N LYS A 160 14.02 -5.16 -18.56
CA LYS A 160 13.07 -4.71 -19.59
C LYS A 160 11.84 -4.01 -19.03
N GLY A 161 11.37 -4.36 -17.82
CA GLY A 161 10.24 -3.72 -17.15
C GLY A 161 10.55 -2.27 -16.77
N ALA A 162 11.73 -2.03 -16.23
CA ALA A 162 12.12 -0.76 -15.62
C ALA A 162 13.21 -0.01 -16.40
N ALA A 163 13.68 -0.52 -17.53
CA ALA A 163 14.76 0.07 -18.31
C ALA A 163 14.56 1.57 -18.62
N GLY A 164 15.55 2.38 -18.23
CA GLY A 164 15.55 3.82 -18.45
C GLY A 164 14.72 4.65 -17.45
N ILE A 165 13.97 4.01 -16.54
CA ILE A 165 13.37 4.70 -15.40
C ILE A 165 14.51 5.30 -14.57
N ARG A 166 14.33 6.55 -14.14
CA ARG A 166 15.29 7.22 -13.24
C ARG A 166 14.64 7.45 -11.89
N ALA A 167 15.39 7.22 -10.82
CA ALA A 167 14.89 7.28 -9.46
C ALA A 167 15.94 7.83 -8.49
N PHE A 168 15.47 8.47 -7.42
CA PHE A 168 16.32 9.00 -6.37
C PHE A 168 15.56 9.07 -5.05
N TYR A 169 16.10 8.42 -4.00
CA TYR A 169 15.55 8.46 -2.64
C TYR A 169 16.19 9.57 -1.82
N PHE A 170 15.34 10.28 -1.09
CA PHE A 170 15.75 11.34 -0.15
C PHE A 170 14.83 11.32 1.07
N ARG A 171 15.06 12.20 2.03
CA ARG A 171 14.28 12.28 3.26
C ARG A 171 13.64 13.64 3.43
N ASP A 172 12.43 13.63 3.98
CA ASP A 172 11.75 14.83 4.45
C ASP A 172 12.38 15.38 5.75
N PRO A 173 11.88 16.50 6.32
CA PRO A 173 12.41 17.07 7.56
C PRO A 173 12.38 16.14 8.78
N ASP A 174 11.42 15.20 8.85
CA ASP A 174 11.27 14.26 9.96
C ASP A 174 12.04 12.96 9.76
N GLY A 175 12.41 12.66 8.53
CA GLY A 175 13.21 11.47 8.18
C GLY A 175 12.47 10.44 7.36
N HIS A 176 11.21 10.69 6.99
CA HIS A 176 10.47 9.83 6.08
C HIS A 176 11.17 9.75 4.73
N PHE A 177 11.14 8.55 4.14
CA PHE A 177 11.71 8.35 2.82
C PHE A 177 10.74 8.81 1.74
N LEU A 178 11.26 9.52 0.76
CA LEU A 178 10.56 9.98 -0.42
C LEU A 178 11.37 9.58 -1.65
N GLU A 179 10.69 9.34 -2.76
CA GLU A 179 11.30 9.09 -4.05
C GLU A 179 10.89 10.18 -5.04
N ILE A 180 11.82 10.67 -5.86
CA ILE A 180 11.48 11.25 -7.16
C ILE A 180 11.75 10.21 -8.24
N ILE A 181 10.76 10.03 -9.14
CA ILE A 181 10.81 9.06 -10.22
C ILE A 181 10.47 9.70 -11.56
N TYR A 182 11.23 9.35 -12.59
CA TYR A 182 11.01 9.77 -13.97
C TYR A 182 10.78 8.57 -14.86
N PHE A 183 9.71 8.61 -15.63
CA PHE A 183 9.36 7.59 -16.61
C PHE A 183 9.72 8.03 -18.03
N PRO A 184 10.64 7.35 -18.72
CA PRO A 184 10.91 7.61 -20.14
C PRO A 184 9.71 7.20 -21.00
N ALA A 185 9.72 7.60 -22.27
CA ALA A 185 8.65 7.29 -23.22
C ALA A 185 8.26 5.81 -23.21
N GLY A 186 6.97 5.52 -23.06
CA GLY A 186 6.39 4.18 -23.03
C GLY A 186 6.56 3.43 -21.71
N LYS A 187 6.99 4.08 -20.61
CA LYS A 187 7.07 3.52 -19.27
C LYS A 187 6.12 4.22 -18.31
N GLY A 188 5.72 3.53 -17.26
CA GLY A 188 4.80 4.05 -16.25
C GLY A 188 3.36 4.19 -16.76
N ASN A 189 2.54 4.90 -15.99
CA ASN A 189 1.16 5.19 -16.37
C ASN A 189 1.15 6.19 -17.55
N PRO A 190 0.26 6.03 -18.56
CA PRO A 190 0.13 6.99 -19.65
C PRO A 190 -0.09 8.45 -19.21
N LYS A 191 -0.68 8.70 -18.06
CA LYS A 191 -0.86 10.05 -17.52
C LYS A 191 0.45 10.79 -17.22
N TRP A 192 1.54 10.05 -17.04
CA TRP A 192 2.88 10.59 -16.79
C TRP A 192 3.65 10.94 -18.08
N GLN A 193 3.07 10.61 -19.25
CA GLN A 193 3.70 10.83 -20.55
C GLN A 193 3.29 12.18 -21.15
N GLY A 194 4.14 12.71 -22.01
CA GLY A 194 3.87 13.96 -22.74
C GLY A 194 4.63 15.17 -22.19
N ASN A 195 4.24 16.35 -22.66
CA ASN A 195 4.83 17.61 -22.22
C ASN A 195 4.04 18.13 -21.01
N HIS A 196 4.73 18.36 -19.91
CA HIS A 196 4.16 18.89 -18.68
C HIS A 196 4.80 20.25 -18.37
N ASP A 197 3.98 21.24 -18.02
CA ASP A 197 4.44 22.56 -17.56
C ASP A 197 4.95 22.53 -16.11
N LYS A 198 4.56 21.49 -15.36
CA LYS A 198 4.93 21.30 -13.94
C LYS A 198 6.14 20.37 -13.84
N LEU A 199 6.97 20.61 -12.82
CA LEU A 199 8.12 19.75 -12.51
C LEU A 199 7.70 18.51 -11.74
N PHE A 200 6.86 18.64 -10.69
CA PHE A 200 6.28 17.55 -9.92
C PHE A 200 4.84 17.33 -10.40
N LEU A 201 4.50 16.08 -10.75
CA LEU A 201 3.27 15.76 -11.47
C LEU A 201 2.19 15.12 -10.58
N GLY A 202 2.60 14.24 -9.66
CA GLY A 202 1.71 13.46 -8.81
C GLY A 202 2.47 12.33 -8.12
N ILE A 203 1.75 11.37 -7.53
CA ILE A 203 2.31 10.18 -6.87
C ILE A 203 1.93 8.95 -7.69
N ASP A 204 2.93 8.18 -8.15
CA ASP A 204 2.67 6.93 -8.89
C ASP A 204 2.29 5.78 -7.96
N HIS A 205 3.02 5.65 -6.85
CA HIS A 205 2.80 4.60 -5.86
C HIS A 205 3.33 4.97 -4.47
N THR A 206 2.90 4.22 -3.47
CA THR A 206 3.65 4.06 -2.21
C THR A 206 4.31 2.69 -2.23
N ALA A 207 5.53 2.58 -1.70
CA ALA A 207 6.22 1.30 -1.63
C ALA A 207 6.56 0.93 -0.18
N ILE A 208 6.39 -0.34 0.15
CA ILE A 208 6.62 -0.92 1.48
C ILE A 208 7.57 -2.11 1.38
N VAL A 209 8.45 -2.27 2.37
CA VAL A 209 9.30 -3.46 2.45
C VAL A 209 8.52 -4.61 3.10
N VAL A 210 8.47 -5.75 2.42
CA VAL A 210 7.80 -6.96 2.91
C VAL A 210 8.82 -8.09 3.11
N ASP A 211 8.55 -8.97 4.09
CA ASP A 211 9.38 -10.16 4.35
C ASP A 211 9.15 -11.25 3.32
N ASP A 212 7.89 -11.45 2.93
CA ASP A 212 7.47 -12.44 1.94
C ASP A 212 6.32 -11.91 1.08
N THR A 213 6.57 -11.81 -0.22
CA THR A 213 5.59 -11.34 -1.20
C THR A 213 4.29 -12.16 -1.17
N GLU A 214 4.36 -13.49 -1.05
CA GLU A 214 3.16 -14.34 -1.14
C GLU A 214 2.31 -14.24 0.14
N GLU A 215 2.92 -14.06 1.32
CA GLU A 215 2.19 -13.79 2.57
C GLU A 215 1.51 -12.42 2.50
N SER A 216 2.19 -11.39 2.02
CA SER A 216 1.59 -10.06 1.85
C SER A 216 0.46 -10.06 0.82
N LEU A 217 0.56 -10.86 -0.25
CA LEU A 217 -0.51 -11.01 -1.24
C LEU A 217 -1.80 -11.60 -0.64
N LYS A 218 -1.75 -12.42 0.39
CA LYS A 218 -2.96 -12.90 1.09
C LYS A 218 -3.75 -11.71 1.65
N PHE A 219 -3.08 -10.77 2.28
CA PHE A 219 -3.72 -9.56 2.80
C PHE A 219 -4.20 -8.62 1.69
N TYR A 220 -3.27 -8.15 0.85
CA TYR A 220 -3.60 -7.08 -0.11
C TYR A 220 -4.46 -7.56 -1.28
N LYS A 221 -4.21 -8.77 -1.81
CA LYS A 221 -4.92 -9.30 -2.96
C LYS A 221 -6.16 -10.10 -2.55
N ASP A 222 -6.02 -11.02 -1.59
CA ASP A 222 -7.10 -11.98 -1.30
C ASP A 222 -8.12 -11.37 -0.34
N GLU A 223 -7.71 -10.60 0.69
CA GLU A 223 -8.63 -9.92 1.62
C GLU A 223 -9.08 -8.55 1.09
N LEU A 224 -8.14 -7.70 0.68
CA LEU A 224 -8.46 -6.34 0.23
C LEU A 224 -8.86 -6.25 -1.25
N GLY A 225 -8.70 -7.32 -2.04
CA GLY A 225 -9.14 -7.40 -3.44
C GLY A 225 -8.29 -6.59 -4.43
N MET A 226 -7.11 -6.13 -4.05
CA MET A 226 -6.21 -5.42 -4.96
C MET A 226 -5.68 -6.33 -6.06
N LYS A 227 -5.33 -5.77 -7.21
CA LYS A 227 -4.86 -6.53 -8.38
C LYS A 227 -3.38 -6.32 -8.61
N ILE A 228 -2.67 -7.42 -8.91
CA ILE A 228 -1.26 -7.34 -9.32
C ILE A 228 -1.19 -6.63 -10.68
N ALA A 229 -0.45 -5.52 -10.72
CA ALA A 229 -0.23 -4.70 -11.91
C ALA A 229 1.09 -5.00 -12.61
N GLY A 230 2.10 -5.49 -11.88
CA GLY A 230 3.41 -5.80 -12.44
C GLY A 230 4.31 -6.54 -11.46
N ARG A 231 5.36 -7.15 -12.01
CA ARG A 231 6.44 -7.79 -11.23
C ARG A 231 7.77 -7.52 -11.92
N SER A 232 8.81 -7.29 -11.12
CA SER A 232 10.19 -7.19 -11.62
C SER A 232 11.19 -7.75 -10.63
N LEU A 233 12.39 -8.06 -11.11
CA LEU A 233 13.55 -8.41 -10.30
C LEU A 233 14.62 -7.37 -10.55
N ASN A 234 14.96 -6.60 -9.52
CA ASN A 234 15.89 -5.51 -9.61
C ASN A 234 17.16 -5.83 -8.81
N TYR A 235 18.33 -5.64 -9.40
CA TYR A 235 19.63 -5.88 -8.76
C TYR A 235 20.74 -5.14 -9.50
N GLY A 236 21.96 -5.22 -8.96
CA GLY A 236 23.15 -4.63 -9.53
C GLY A 236 23.42 -3.22 -8.99
N THR A 237 24.47 -2.60 -9.50
CA THR A 237 25.04 -1.36 -8.97
C THR A 237 24.03 -0.22 -8.87
N GLU A 238 23.16 -0.07 -9.88
CA GLU A 238 22.13 0.99 -9.89
C GLU A 238 21.12 0.78 -8.77
N GLN A 239 20.70 -0.48 -8.54
CA GLN A 239 19.78 -0.79 -7.44
C GLN A 239 20.42 -0.62 -6.07
N GLU A 240 21.68 -1.05 -5.91
CA GLU A 240 22.44 -0.85 -4.66
C GLU A 240 22.58 0.64 -4.33
N HIS A 241 22.89 1.45 -5.32
CA HIS A 241 23.05 2.90 -5.14
C HIS A 241 21.72 3.62 -4.92
N LEU A 242 20.62 3.14 -5.53
CA LEU A 242 19.29 3.67 -5.31
C LEU A 242 18.82 3.46 -3.87
N ASN A 243 18.89 2.22 -3.39
CA ASN A 243 18.48 1.86 -2.04
C ASN A 243 19.55 2.23 -0.98
N ASN A 244 20.80 2.47 -1.39
CA ASN A 244 21.96 2.58 -0.51
C ASN A 244 22.12 1.33 0.41
N VAL A 245 21.90 0.16 -0.20
CA VAL A 245 21.99 -1.17 0.41
C VAL A 245 22.90 -2.04 -0.46
N PHE A 246 24.07 -2.38 0.04
CA PHE A 246 25.04 -3.18 -0.70
C PHE A 246 24.52 -4.60 -0.95
N GLY A 247 24.67 -5.08 -2.18
CA GLY A 247 24.19 -6.41 -2.60
C GLY A 247 22.66 -6.51 -2.75
N ALA A 248 21.96 -5.39 -2.86
CA ALA A 248 20.49 -5.39 -2.95
C ALA A 248 19.99 -6.16 -4.18
N VAL A 249 19.15 -7.15 -3.92
CA VAL A 249 18.36 -7.91 -4.89
C VAL A 249 16.91 -7.87 -4.45
N LEU A 250 16.05 -7.19 -5.20
CA LEU A 250 14.65 -6.99 -4.86
C LEU A 250 13.73 -7.69 -5.83
N ARG A 251 12.78 -8.44 -5.29
CA ARG A 251 11.54 -8.79 -5.97
C ARG A 251 10.57 -7.63 -5.75
N ILE A 252 10.13 -6.98 -6.82
CA ILE A 252 9.15 -5.90 -6.76
C ILE A 252 7.82 -6.43 -7.28
N THR A 253 6.74 -6.21 -6.54
CA THR A 253 5.37 -6.55 -6.96
C THR A 253 4.49 -5.33 -6.79
N SER A 254 4.00 -4.79 -7.89
CA SER A 254 3.12 -3.62 -7.89
C SER A 254 1.66 -4.07 -7.85
N LEU A 255 0.87 -3.44 -6.98
CA LEU A 255 -0.56 -3.66 -6.82
C LEU A 255 -1.33 -2.37 -7.14
N LYS A 256 -2.55 -2.55 -7.64
CA LYS A 256 -3.46 -1.44 -7.92
C LYS A 256 -4.88 -1.76 -7.45
N SER A 257 -5.55 -0.72 -6.95
CA SER A 257 -7.00 -0.67 -6.83
C SER A 257 -7.61 -0.10 -8.12
N GLN A 258 -8.90 0.23 -8.12
CA GLN A 258 -9.55 0.85 -9.28
C GLN A 258 -9.09 2.30 -9.46
N GLU A 259 -8.91 3.01 -8.34
CA GLU A 259 -8.51 4.43 -8.30
C GLU A 259 -7.33 4.66 -7.35
N GLY A 260 -6.63 5.77 -7.56
CA GLY A 260 -5.51 6.21 -6.73
C GLY A 260 -4.14 5.65 -7.13
N PRO A 261 -3.10 5.94 -6.33
CA PRO A 261 -1.73 5.46 -6.56
C PRO A 261 -1.62 3.95 -6.32
N GLY A 262 -0.57 3.33 -6.84
CA GLY A 262 -0.25 1.93 -6.58
C GLY A 262 0.30 1.69 -5.17
N ILE A 263 0.33 0.41 -4.76
CA ILE A 263 1.14 -0.07 -3.63
C ILE A 263 2.20 -1.02 -4.19
N GLU A 264 3.47 -0.78 -3.90
CA GLU A 264 4.57 -1.63 -4.32
C GLU A 264 5.19 -2.38 -3.15
N PHE A 265 5.37 -3.69 -3.30
CA PHE A 265 6.16 -4.50 -2.38
C PHE A 265 7.62 -4.50 -2.80
N LEU A 266 8.49 -4.26 -1.84
CA LEU A 266 9.94 -4.36 -1.95
C LEU A 266 10.40 -5.56 -1.10
N ASP A 267 10.46 -6.73 -1.73
CA ASP A 267 10.90 -7.97 -1.08
C ASP A 267 12.41 -8.14 -1.33
N TYR A 268 13.22 -7.92 -0.29
CA TYR A 268 14.68 -8.01 -0.36
C TYR A 268 15.14 -9.46 -0.27
N LEU A 269 15.35 -10.09 -1.44
CA LEU A 269 15.93 -11.42 -1.53
C LEU A 269 17.38 -11.45 -1.04
N ALA A 270 18.08 -10.32 -1.10
CA ALA A 270 19.39 -10.05 -0.50
C ALA A 270 19.56 -8.54 -0.30
N PRO A 271 20.30 -8.12 0.77
CA PRO A 271 20.58 -8.90 1.97
C PRO A 271 19.30 -9.12 2.79
N GLY A 272 19.17 -10.29 3.42
CA GLY A 272 18.02 -10.66 4.27
C GLY A 272 18.16 -10.16 5.72
N ASP A 273 18.85 -9.04 5.96
CA ASP A 273 19.18 -8.52 7.29
C ASP A 273 18.30 -7.30 7.68
N GLY A 274 17.22 -7.04 6.94
CA GLY A 274 16.24 -6.01 7.27
C GLY A 274 15.57 -6.28 8.62
N ARG A 275 15.52 -5.26 9.47
CA ARG A 275 14.93 -5.38 10.82
C ARG A 275 13.42 -5.42 10.72
N PRO A 276 12.72 -6.23 11.55
CA PRO A 276 11.26 -6.22 11.62
C PRO A 276 10.75 -4.89 12.20
N ALA A 277 9.51 -4.51 11.84
CA ALA A 277 8.85 -3.36 12.45
C ALA A 277 8.76 -3.54 13.98
N PRO A 278 8.96 -2.47 14.78
CA PRO A 278 8.80 -2.55 16.22
C PRO A 278 7.36 -2.95 16.58
N ALA A 279 7.19 -4.04 17.34
CA ALA A 279 5.87 -4.55 17.72
C ALA A 279 5.06 -3.57 18.60
N ASP A 280 5.73 -2.59 19.21
CA ASP A 280 5.13 -1.55 20.06
C ASP A 280 5.01 -0.20 19.34
N GLU A 281 5.17 -0.16 18.01
CA GLU A 281 4.95 1.04 17.21
C GLU A 281 3.49 1.50 17.34
N LYS A 282 3.32 2.82 17.44
CA LYS A 282 2.01 3.48 17.61
C LYS A 282 1.80 4.56 16.56
N ALA A 283 0.54 4.87 16.31
CA ALA A 283 0.15 5.88 15.33
C ALA A 283 0.75 7.28 15.59
N ASN A 284 1.09 7.62 16.83
CA ASN A 284 1.75 8.87 17.18
C ASN A 284 3.29 8.85 17.07
N ASP A 285 3.93 7.72 16.79
CA ASP A 285 5.36 7.66 16.51
C ASP A 285 5.68 8.29 15.15
N ILE A 286 6.77 9.04 15.05
CA ILE A 286 7.14 9.75 13.80
C ILE A 286 7.44 8.79 12.65
N MET A 287 7.80 7.55 12.94
CA MET A 287 8.00 6.54 11.90
C MET A 287 6.69 5.95 11.33
N HIS A 288 5.54 6.31 11.91
CA HIS A 288 4.25 5.78 11.49
C HIS A 288 3.84 6.29 10.11
N TRP A 289 3.47 5.34 9.28
CA TRP A 289 2.80 5.54 8.01
C TRP A 289 1.45 4.84 8.01
N GLN A 290 0.48 5.39 7.30
CA GLN A 290 -0.78 4.70 7.02
C GLN A 290 -1.21 4.96 5.58
N THR A 291 -1.58 3.90 4.86
CA THR A 291 -2.18 4.05 3.53
C THR A 291 -3.70 3.98 3.68
N THR A 292 -4.40 5.03 3.24
CA THR A 292 -5.85 5.12 3.35
C THR A 292 -6.54 4.47 2.15
N LEU A 293 -7.37 3.46 2.40
CA LEU A 293 -8.09 2.68 1.41
C LEU A 293 -9.60 2.85 1.60
N GLU A 294 -10.34 3.01 0.50
CA GLU A 294 -11.79 3.16 0.53
C GLU A 294 -12.52 1.83 0.31
N THR A 295 -13.55 1.58 1.11
CA THR A 295 -14.47 0.44 0.98
C THR A 295 -15.92 0.91 1.15
N ASP A 296 -16.88 0.12 0.67
CA ASP A 296 -18.31 0.35 0.90
C ASP A 296 -18.81 -0.25 2.22
N ASP A 297 -18.00 -1.06 2.92
CA ASP A 297 -18.39 -1.76 4.16
C ASP A 297 -17.20 -1.89 5.12
N THR A 298 -16.96 -0.86 5.91
CA THR A 298 -15.91 -0.86 6.93
C THR A 298 -16.18 -1.84 8.06
N THR A 299 -17.45 -2.05 8.43
CA THR A 299 -17.81 -2.93 9.55
C THR A 299 -17.55 -4.39 9.19
N GLY A 300 -18.11 -4.86 8.06
CA GLY A 300 -17.92 -6.23 7.60
C GLY A 300 -16.46 -6.55 7.31
N LEU A 301 -15.71 -5.61 6.73
CA LEU A 301 -14.28 -5.81 6.46
C LEU A 301 -13.46 -5.87 7.76
N ALA A 302 -13.73 -5.03 8.77
CA ALA A 302 -13.04 -5.07 10.06
C ALA A 302 -13.29 -6.39 10.80
N GLU A 303 -14.53 -6.91 10.76
CA GLU A 303 -14.89 -8.20 11.36
C GLU A 303 -14.21 -9.37 10.64
N SER A 304 -14.19 -9.38 9.30
CA SER A 304 -13.51 -10.40 8.49
C SER A 304 -12.02 -10.43 8.78
N LEU A 305 -11.33 -9.30 8.67
CA LEU A 305 -9.88 -9.23 8.91
C LEU A 305 -9.51 -9.68 10.33
N ARG A 306 -10.33 -9.32 11.33
CA ARG A 306 -10.12 -9.79 12.71
C ARG A 306 -10.32 -11.30 12.84
N ALA A 307 -11.34 -11.88 12.17
CA ALA A 307 -11.61 -13.32 12.17
C ALA A 307 -10.48 -14.11 11.52
N ASP A 308 -9.85 -13.54 10.47
CA ASP A 308 -8.71 -14.11 9.77
C ASP A 308 -7.36 -13.86 10.48
N GLY A 309 -7.39 -13.23 11.66
CA GLY A 309 -6.24 -13.07 12.55
C GLY A 309 -5.37 -11.85 12.30
N TYR A 310 -5.80 -10.92 11.46
CA TYR A 310 -5.08 -9.65 11.25
C TYR A 310 -5.24 -8.70 12.45
N SER A 311 -4.20 -7.93 12.72
CA SER A 311 -4.14 -7.01 13.86
C SER A 311 -4.92 -5.71 13.59
N VAL A 312 -6.19 -5.69 13.97
CA VAL A 312 -7.01 -4.47 13.94
C VAL A 312 -6.66 -3.61 15.15
N ILE A 313 -6.10 -2.42 14.91
CA ILE A 313 -5.64 -1.46 15.93
C ILE A 313 -6.83 -0.77 16.59
N SER A 314 -7.77 -0.30 15.77
CA SER A 314 -9.00 0.33 16.24
C SER A 314 -9.89 -0.66 17.01
N THR A 315 -10.73 -0.18 17.90
CA THR A 315 -11.66 -1.06 18.64
C THR A 315 -12.72 -1.70 17.73
N GLY A 316 -12.88 -1.20 16.52
CA GLY A 316 -13.80 -1.68 15.46
C GLY A 316 -13.85 -0.66 14.33
N ALA A 317 -14.85 -0.72 13.47
CA ALA A 317 -15.19 0.39 12.58
C ALA A 317 -15.75 1.54 13.43
N ILE A 318 -15.09 2.69 13.41
CA ILE A 318 -15.40 3.86 14.25
C ILE A 318 -16.08 4.91 13.39
N GLY A 319 -17.25 5.38 13.84
CA GLY A 319 -17.89 6.55 13.26
C GLY A 319 -17.14 7.82 13.63
N VAL A 320 -16.76 8.62 12.63
CA VAL A 320 -16.02 9.88 12.84
C VAL A 320 -16.98 11.05 12.77
N PRO A 321 -17.12 11.84 13.86
CA PRO A 321 -18.06 12.97 13.90
C PRO A 321 -17.72 14.04 12.85
N GLY A 322 -18.74 14.66 12.28
CA GLY A 322 -18.63 15.87 11.48
C GLY A 322 -17.95 15.79 10.13
N GLY A 323 -17.39 14.65 9.76
CA GLY A 323 -16.67 14.49 8.48
C GLY A 323 -15.38 15.35 8.39
N GLU A 324 -14.82 15.77 9.52
CA GLU A 324 -13.63 16.64 9.60
C GLU A 324 -12.39 16.04 8.95
N LEU A 325 -12.30 14.70 8.93
CA LEU A 325 -11.24 13.96 8.27
C LEU A 325 -11.60 13.51 6.84
N GLY A 326 -12.81 13.86 6.34
CA GLY A 326 -13.26 13.56 4.98
C GLY A 326 -13.83 12.16 4.78
N PHE A 327 -14.15 11.43 5.87
CA PHE A 327 -14.84 10.13 5.84
C PHE A 327 -15.80 9.99 7.05
N LYS A 328 -16.71 9.02 6.99
CA LYS A 328 -17.74 8.79 8.02
C LYS A 328 -17.36 7.70 9.01
N ASN A 329 -16.84 6.59 8.50
CA ASN A 329 -16.42 5.43 9.29
C ASN A 329 -15.02 5.02 8.89
N GLY A 330 -14.26 4.47 9.83
CA GLY A 330 -12.94 3.94 9.53
C GLY A 330 -12.35 3.08 10.64
N PHE A 331 -11.30 2.35 10.30
CA PHE A 331 -10.48 1.59 11.24
C PHE A 331 -9.04 1.45 10.73
N LEU A 332 -8.13 1.15 11.63
CA LEU A 332 -6.73 0.85 11.33
C LEU A 332 -6.47 -0.64 11.48
N VAL A 333 -5.72 -1.21 10.54
CA VAL A 333 -5.30 -2.62 10.56
C VAL A 333 -3.85 -2.72 10.09
N ARG A 334 -3.11 -3.69 10.64
CA ARG A 334 -1.75 -4.00 10.22
C ARG A 334 -1.74 -5.14 9.21
N ASP A 335 -0.88 -4.99 8.21
CA ASP A 335 -0.50 -6.09 7.33
C ASP A 335 0.44 -7.07 8.06
N PRO A 336 0.85 -8.19 7.43
CA PRO A 336 1.75 -9.18 8.05
C PRO A 336 3.10 -8.63 8.53
N ASP A 337 3.62 -7.57 7.90
CA ASP A 337 4.91 -6.94 8.24
C ASP A 337 4.78 -5.78 9.24
N GLY A 338 3.55 -5.36 9.54
CA GLY A 338 3.23 -4.29 10.49
C GLY A 338 2.93 -2.94 9.87
N HIS A 339 2.89 -2.82 8.53
CA HIS A 339 2.44 -1.59 7.86
C HIS A 339 0.96 -1.36 8.13
N VAL A 340 0.58 -0.10 8.31
CA VAL A 340 -0.79 0.24 8.69
C VAL A 340 -1.60 0.68 7.49
N MET A 341 -2.77 0.05 7.33
CA MET A 341 -3.83 0.50 6.43
C MET A 341 -4.93 1.17 7.24
N GLN A 342 -5.32 2.37 6.84
CA GLN A 342 -6.54 3.02 7.30
C GLN A 342 -7.65 2.69 6.31
N ILE A 343 -8.62 1.92 6.73
CA ILE A 343 -9.77 1.57 5.88
C ILE A 343 -10.90 2.53 6.21
N ILE A 344 -11.47 3.18 5.19
CA ILE A 344 -12.50 4.21 5.37
C ILE A 344 -13.73 3.98 4.51
N GLU A 345 -14.84 4.57 4.95
CA GLU A 345 -16.09 4.74 4.20
C GLU A 345 -16.43 6.24 4.13
N LYS A 346 -16.60 6.77 2.91
CA LYS A 346 -16.93 8.18 2.65
C LYS A 346 -18.39 8.50 2.71
#